data_2ef95f1f6278131fd6cb349796bfc764
#
_entry.id   2ef95f1f6278131fd6cb349796bfc764
#
_cell.length_a   1.000
_cell.length_b   1.000
_cell.length_c   1.000
_cell.angle_alpha   90.00
_cell.angle_beta   90.00
_cell.angle_gamma   90.00
#
_symmetry.space_group_name_H-M   'P 1'
#
loop_
_entity.id
_entity.type
_entity.pdbx_description
1 polymer ?
#
loop_
_entity_poly.entity_id
_entity_poly.type
_entity_poly.pdbx_seq_one_letter_code
_entity_poly.pdbx_strand_id
1 'polypeptide(L)'
;MPSSRVAFAVRPSPPRVAFAVRPSPPRGFVSVLLAVVLTCSMLAATPAAFGKEVKIKGRGWGHGIGMSQYGAFGYAQHGWGAKRILQHYYSGARVRERTIGPDVRVGMLQGRSSITILPKVKSSGGGRMVLKVKGNRTKIAEGVPGDRFRIKASSTGGARIFKNSKRIKRGGKTIFGDLNHPLVAKFQSYGTQVATEGKSYAVGFGRIEFVSYSSNGCSVGKCLSEVAVLPMQKYLYGLGEVPASWPQETLRAQAIAGRTYAYAKVLSGQSRFPCYCGVYDSTLDQVFVGEAKRTGSGSYWRNWKKAVNTSKKRVILHNGKPISSLYSSSSGGHTESNSNVWGTTQVPYLKGVDDPYDAAGGANPNYRWSLRMAWSTLKSRLASGFGSFGRLKRLRIVRKGVSGRVAVNGLKIVGSDRTLVVDGWDVRVVLGLKDSWFRFLVLKPTNARGSLDTSSEGVRDATNDGSVEPSPEESPSPSPTVTPTP
;
A
#
# COMPACT_ATOMS: atom_id res chain seq x y z
N MET A 1 2.31 34.98 17.53
CA MET A 1 1.35 33.86 17.59
C MET A 1 2.03 32.63 16.98
N PRO A 2 2.27 31.55 17.72
CA PRO A 2 2.99 30.39 17.20
C PRO A 2 2.07 29.53 16.33
N SER A 3 2.53 29.22 15.13
CA SER A 3 1.86 28.33 14.18
C SER A 3 1.91 26.88 14.71
N SER A 4 0.77 26.33 15.07
CA SER A 4 0.61 24.91 15.44
C SER A 4 0.91 24.03 14.22
N ARG A 5 2.06 23.35 14.23
CA ARG A 5 2.39 22.27 13.31
C ARG A 5 1.53 21.06 13.69
N VAL A 6 0.57 20.72 12.86
CA VAL A 6 -0.11 19.41 12.95
C VAL A 6 0.85 18.36 12.44
N ALA A 7 1.60 17.75 13.33
CA ALA A 7 2.41 16.59 13.05
C ALA A 7 1.49 15.36 13.04
N PHE A 8 1.31 14.71 11.89
CA PHE A 8 0.71 13.38 11.84
C PHE A 8 1.70 12.40 12.48
N ALA A 9 1.50 12.10 13.76
CA ALA A 9 2.23 11.04 14.44
C ALA A 9 1.78 9.69 13.87
N VAL A 10 2.57 9.14 12.97
CA VAL A 10 2.48 7.73 12.59
C VAL A 10 3.02 6.93 13.76
N ARG A 11 2.15 6.21 14.48
CA ARG A 11 2.58 5.25 15.50
C ARG A 11 3.48 4.21 14.84
N PRO A 12 4.57 3.78 15.51
CA PRO A 12 5.47 2.77 14.97
C PRO A 12 4.70 1.45 14.77
N SER A 13 4.91 0.82 13.62
CA SER A 13 4.37 -0.50 13.29
C SER A 13 4.97 -1.56 14.21
N PRO A 14 4.20 -2.57 14.64
CA PRO A 14 4.72 -3.69 15.41
C PRO A 14 5.79 -4.47 14.61
N PRO A 15 6.70 -5.18 15.29
CA PRO A 15 7.83 -5.86 14.67
C PRO A 15 7.36 -6.93 13.67
N ARG A 16 8.05 -7.01 12.54
CA ARG A 16 7.82 -8.03 11.50
C ARG A 16 8.20 -9.40 12.02
N VAL A 17 7.27 -10.33 12.00
CA VAL A 17 7.56 -11.77 12.16
C VAL A 17 8.24 -12.24 10.86
N ALA A 18 9.51 -12.61 10.96
CA ALA A 18 10.27 -13.21 9.87
C ALA A 18 9.85 -14.67 9.71
N PHE A 19 9.33 -15.06 8.55
CA PHE A 19 9.14 -16.46 8.20
C PHE A 19 10.48 -17.07 7.81
N ALA A 20 10.98 -18.00 8.63
CA ALA A 20 12.14 -18.79 8.30
C ALA A 20 11.77 -19.85 7.25
N VAL A 21 12.42 -19.78 6.09
CA VAL A 21 12.37 -20.81 5.04
C VAL A 21 13.33 -21.92 5.45
N ARG A 22 12.82 -23.15 5.65
CA ARG A 22 13.65 -24.35 5.87
C ARG A 22 14.23 -24.85 4.54
N PRO A 23 15.50 -25.25 4.50
CA PRO A 23 16.11 -25.86 3.32
C PRO A 23 15.70 -27.33 3.18
N SER A 24 15.54 -27.79 1.94
CA SER A 24 15.26 -29.17 1.57
C SER A 24 16.51 -30.06 1.70
N PRO A 25 16.40 -31.35 2.08
CA PRO A 25 17.54 -32.26 2.14
C PRO A 25 17.86 -32.89 0.76
N PRO A 26 19.10 -33.35 0.53
CA PRO A 26 19.55 -33.94 -0.74
C PRO A 26 19.07 -35.39 -0.92
N ARG A 27 18.86 -35.78 -2.16
CA ARG A 27 18.54 -37.16 -2.56
C ARG A 27 19.80 -38.04 -2.54
N GLY A 28 19.71 -39.17 -1.89
CA GLY A 28 20.66 -40.28 -2.01
C GLY A 28 19.94 -41.61 -1.92
N PHE A 29 20.15 -42.43 -2.96
CA PHE A 29 19.62 -43.81 -3.10
C PHE A 29 20.28 -44.77 -2.12
N VAL A 30 19.53 -45.68 -1.49
CA VAL A 30 19.90 -47.09 -1.33
C VAL A 30 18.63 -47.94 -1.11
N SER A 31 18.45 -48.95 -1.95
CA SER A 31 17.43 -50.00 -1.83
C SER A 31 17.90 -51.09 -0.85
N VAL A 32 17.05 -51.47 0.12
CA VAL A 32 17.15 -52.78 0.75
C VAL A 32 15.73 -53.34 0.96
N LEU A 33 15.43 -54.46 0.33
CA LEU A 33 14.27 -55.31 0.59
C LEU A 33 14.36 -55.92 2.00
N LEU A 34 13.32 -55.84 2.79
CA LEU A 34 12.99 -56.92 3.76
C LEU A 34 11.49 -56.95 3.99
N ALA A 35 10.92 -58.10 3.71
CA ALA A 35 9.52 -58.45 4.00
C ALA A 35 9.36 -58.75 5.51
N VAL A 36 8.39 -58.13 6.18
CA VAL A 36 7.87 -58.59 7.47
C VAL A 36 6.39 -58.25 7.61
N VAL A 37 5.57 -59.31 7.60
CA VAL A 37 4.33 -59.58 8.35
C VAL A 37 3.29 -58.46 8.48
N LEU A 38 2.14 -58.68 7.82
CA LEU A 38 0.86 -58.02 8.09
C LEU A 38 0.44 -58.23 9.57
N THR A 39 0.50 -57.15 10.36
CA THR A 39 -0.40 -56.98 11.50
C THR A 39 -1.32 -55.80 11.18
N CYS A 40 -2.56 -56.16 10.93
CA CYS A 40 -3.66 -55.21 10.68
C CYS A 40 -3.97 -54.46 11.98
N SER A 41 -3.25 -53.41 12.28
CA SER A 41 -3.63 -52.45 13.30
C SER A 41 -4.56 -51.44 12.62
N MET A 42 -5.85 -51.60 12.81
CA MET A 42 -6.83 -50.53 12.56
C MET A 42 -6.45 -49.36 13.46
N LEU A 43 -5.62 -48.43 12.94
CA LEU A 43 -5.62 -47.07 13.46
C LEU A 43 -7.02 -46.51 13.17
N ALA A 44 -7.87 -46.53 14.20
CA ALA A 44 -9.07 -45.73 14.21
C ALA A 44 -8.62 -44.29 13.94
N ALA A 45 -8.83 -43.81 12.71
CA ALA A 45 -8.69 -42.40 12.38
C ALA A 45 -9.65 -41.64 13.33
N THR A 46 -9.12 -41.10 14.41
CA THR A 46 -9.91 -40.22 15.24
C THR A 46 -10.44 -39.12 14.32
N PRO A 47 -11.77 -38.93 14.23
CA PRO A 47 -12.33 -37.88 13.42
C PRO A 47 -11.68 -36.60 13.90
N ALA A 48 -10.96 -35.91 13.00
CA ALA A 48 -10.40 -34.60 13.28
C ALA A 48 -11.56 -33.77 13.86
N ALA A 49 -11.46 -33.42 15.14
CA ALA A 49 -12.47 -32.62 15.80
C ALA A 49 -12.49 -31.28 15.01
N PHE A 50 -13.51 -31.08 14.18
CA PHE A 50 -13.74 -29.84 13.47
C PHE A 50 -13.89 -28.73 14.51
N GLY A 51 -12.78 -28.05 14.80
CA GLY A 51 -12.75 -26.98 15.78
C GLY A 51 -13.71 -25.87 15.35
N LYS A 52 -14.25 -25.15 16.31
CA LYS A 52 -15.09 -23.98 16.10
C LYS A 52 -14.43 -23.02 15.09
N GLU A 53 -15.11 -22.69 14.00
CA GLU A 53 -14.67 -21.75 12.98
C GLU A 53 -15.40 -20.41 13.07
N VAL A 54 -14.75 -19.37 12.58
CA VAL A 54 -15.37 -18.07 12.37
C VAL A 54 -15.29 -17.71 10.89
N LYS A 55 -16.40 -17.27 10.31
CA LYS A 55 -16.46 -16.61 9.01
C LYS A 55 -16.49 -15.11 9.23
N ILE A 56 -15.55 -14.40 8.64
CA ILE A 56 -15.50 -12.94 8.65
C ILE A 56 -15.99 -12.48 7.29
N LYS A 57 -17.07 -11.71 7.24
CA LYS A 57 -17.57 -11.07 6.03
C LYS A 57 -17.21 -9.59 6.08
N GLY A 58 -16.83 -9.00 4.95
CA GLY A 58 -16.49 -7.58 4.87
C GLY A 58 -16.69 -6.98 3.51
N ARG A 59 -16.44 -5.67 3.43
CA ARG A 59 -16.56 -4.83 2.24
C ARG A 59 -15.31 -3.96 2.10
N GLY A 60 -14.96 -3.56 0.87
CA GLY A 60 -13.87 -2.64 0.61
C GLY A 60 -12.46 -3.23 0.75
N TRP A 61 -11.48 -2.48 0.34
CA TRP A 61 -10.05 -2.79 0.51
C TRP A 61 -9.23 -1.51 0.69
N GLY A 62 -8.67 -1.33 1.88
CA GLY A 62 -7.82 -0.22 2.26
C GLY A 62 -8.29 0.46 3.54
N HIS A 63 -8.05 1.75 3.66
CA HIS A 63 -8.49 2.55 4.81
C HIS A 63 -9.88 3.18 4.61
N GLY A 64 -10.41 3.16 3.38
CA GLY A 64 -11.73 3.70 3.03
C GLY A 64 -11.84 5.22 3.05
N ILE A 65 -10.77 5.99 3.27
CA ILE A 65 -10.79 7.46 3.38
C ILE A 65 -10.47 8.09 2.04
N GLY A 66 -11.19 9.14 1.65
CA GLY A 66 -11.00 9.86 0.40
C GLY A 66 -11.41 9.04 -0.83
N MET A 67 -10.67 9.11 -1.95
CA MET A 67 -11.10 8.51 -3.20
C MET A 67 -11.01 6.98 -3.19
N SER A 68 -12.11 6.31 -3.54
CA SER A 68 -12.08 4.91 -3.96
C SER A 68 -11.61 4.80 -5.42
N GLN A 69 -10.63 3.94 -5.67
CA GLN A 69 -10.14 3.70 -7.04
C GLN A 69 -11.20 3.01 -7.90
N TYR A 70 -11.87 1.97 -7.37
CA TYR A 70 -12.98 1.31 -8.07
C TYR A 70 -14.24 2.18 -8.13
N GLY A 71 -14.53 2.99 -7.12
CA GLY A 71 -15.60 3.97 -7.19
C GLY A 71 -15.34 5.00 -8.30
N ALA A 72 -14.12 5.55 -8.38
CA ALA A 72 -13.72 6.43 -9.48
C ALA A 72 -13.82 5.74 -10.85
N PHE A 73 -13.55 4.42 -10.93
CA PHE A 73 -13.80 3.63 -12.14
C PHE A 73 -15.29 3.59 -12.49
N GLY A 74 -16.16 3.26 -11.53
CA GLY A 74 -17.61 3.20 -11.74
C GLY A 74 -18.19 4.57 -12.12
N TYR A 75 -17.81 5.64 -11.42
CA TYR A 75 -18.24 7.00 -11.80
C TYR A 75 -17.82 7.38 -13.23
N ALA A 76 -16.61 7.02 -13.65
CA ALA A 76 -16.15 7.28 -15.03
C ALA A 76 -16.95 6.49 -16.06
N GLN A 77 -17.37 5.25 -15.77
CA GLN A 77 -18.27 4.48 -16.62
C GLN A 77 -19.66 5.13 -16.76
N HIS A 78 -20.10 5.88 -15.74
CA HIS A 78 -21.34 6.68 -15.74
C HIS A 78 -21.12 8.11 -16.25
N GLY A 79 -20.07 8.36 -17.05
CA GLY A 79 -19.84 9.62 -17.73
C GLY A 79 -19.28 10.76 -16.86
N TRP A 80 -18.85 10.49 -15.62
CA TRP A 80 -18.28 11.55 -14.80
C TRP A 80 -16.84 11.86 -15.23
N GLY A 81 -16.55 13.16 -15.41
CA GLY A 81 -15.18 13.62 -15.63
C GLY A 81 -14.37 13.63 -14.32
N ALA A 82 -13.04 13.51 -14.44
CA ALA A 82 -12.11 13.44 -13.31
C ALA A 82 -12.30 14.56 -12.28
N LYS A 83 -12.60 15.79 -12.70
CA LYS A 83 -12.84 16.92 -11.78
C LYS A 83 -14.06 16.64 -10.88
N ARG A 84 -15.17 16.17 -11.45
CA ARG A 84 -16.40 15.86 -10.71
C ARG A 84 -16.16 14.69 -9.74
N ILE A 85 -15.47 13.63 -10.19
CA ILE A 85 -15.07 12.47 -9.37
C ILE A 85 -14.28 12.94 -8.15
N LEU A 86 -13.24 13.75 -8.33
CA LEU A 86 -12.41 14.23 -7.23
C LEU A 86 -13.16 15.15 -6.26
N GLN A 87 -14.05 16.00 -6.76
CA GLN A 87 -14.85 16.89 -5.91
C GLN A 87 -15.90 16.13 -5.09
N HIS A 88 -16.36 14.97 -5.57
CA HIS A 88 -17.23 14.08 -4.82
C HIS A 88 -16.51 13.51 -3.57
N TYR A 89 -15.31 12.96 -3.76
CA TYR A 89 -14.57 12.32 -2.66
C TYR A 89 -13.87 13.28 -1.70
N TYR A 90 -13.57 14.50 -2.13
CA TYR A 90 -12.87 15.49 -1.30
C TYR A 90 -13.76 16.72 -1.10
N SER A 91 -14.63 16.62 -0.10
CA SER A 91 -15.67 17.62 0.21
C SER A 91 -15.08 19.02 0.35
N GLY A 92 -15.65 20.02 -0.35
CA GLY A 92 -15.19 21.41 -0.29
C GLY A 92 -13.84 21.70 -0.96
N ALA A 93 -13.13 20.66 -1.45
CA ALA A 93 -11.89 20.85 -2.19
C ALA A 93 -12.14 21.07 -3.69
N ARG A 94 -11.20 21.73 -4.37
CA ARG A 94 -11.34 22.09 -5.78
C ARG A 94 -10.08 21.76 -6.57
N VAL A 95 -10.24 21.22 -7.78
CA VAL A 95 -9.13 21.02 -8.73
C VAL A 95 -8.74 22.36 -9.32
N ARG A 96 -7.46 22.70 -9.21
CA ARG A 96 -6.86 23.95 -9.71
C ARG A 96 -5.49 23.68 -10.33
N GLU A 97 -5.01 24.61 -11.16
CA GLU A 97 -3.65 24.57 -11.66
C GLU A 97 -2.67 25.23 -10.69
N ARG A 98 -1.49 24.63 -10.56
CA ARG A 98 -0.36 25.14 -9.76
C ARG A 98 0.96 24.80 -10.43
N THR A 99 1.91 25.70 -10.36
CA THR A 99 3.30 25.36 -10.64
C THR A 99 3.78 24.44 -9.51
N ILE A 100 4.29 23.28 -9.90
CA ILE A 100 4.72 22.25 -8.94
C ILE A 100 6.22 22.36 -8.82
N GLY A 101 6.66 22.69 -7.63
CA GLY A 101 8.06 22.89 -7.25
C GLY A 101 8.84 21.60 -7.11
N PRO A 102 9.78 21.46 -6.15
CA PRO A 102 10.96 20.62 -6.33
C PRO A 102 10.66 19.18 -6.68
N ASP A 103 11.71 18.46 -7.13
CA ASP A 103 11.64 17.02 -7.44
C ASP A 103 11.08 16.21 -6.27
N VAL A 104 10.35 15.15 -6.58
CA VAL A 104 9.86 14.17 -5.59
C VAL A 104 11.01 13.25 -5.22
N ARG A 105 11.24 13.08 -3.93
CA ARG A 105 12.19 12.14 -3.36
C ARG A 105 11.46 10.86 -2.95
N VAL A 106 11.73 9.77 -3.65
CA VAL A 106 11.08 8.45 -3.45
C VAL A 106 12.05 7.53 -2.73
N GLY A 107 11.72 7.12 -1.52
CA GLY A 107 12.51 6.16 -0.73
C GLY A 107 12.31 4.74 -1.24
N MET A 108 13.37 4.17 -1.81
CA MET A 108 13.35 2.83 -2.40
C MET A 108 13.83 1.74 -1.43
N LEU A 109 15.01 1.91 -0.86
CA LEU A 109 15.58 1.00 0.13
C LEU A 109 16.07 1.78 1.36
N GLN A 110 15.92 1.20 2.54
CA GLN A 110 16.38 1.76 3.82
C GLN A 110 17.06 0.69 4.67
N GLY A 111 17.92 1.11 5.60
CA GLY A 111 18.57 0.21 6.55
C GLY A 111 19.53 -0.78 5.92
N ARG A 112 20.18 -0.41 4.80
CA ARG A 112 21.05 -1.33 4.07
C ARG A 112 22.52 -1.08 4.38
N SER A 113 23.28 -2.13 4.66
CA SER A 113 24.75 -2.05 4.73
C SER A 113 25.38 -1.93 3.35
N SER A 114 24.73 -2.44 2.32
CA SER A 114 25.12 -2.27 0.91
C SER A 114 23.92 -2.28 -0.03
N ILE A 115 24.06 -1.60 -1.17
CA ILE A 115 23.09 -1.52 -2.24
C ILE A 115 23.82 -1.77 -3.54
N THR A 116 23.25 -2.60 -4.42
CA THR A 116 23.82 -2.87 -5.74
C THR A 116 22.91 -2.33 -6.82
N ILE A 117 23.48 -1.56 -7.74
CA ILE A 117 22.79 -0.99 -8.91
C ILE A 117 23.44 -1.42 -10.21
N LEU A 118 22.61 -1.49 -11.26
CA LEU A 118 22.99 -1.91 -12.59
C LEU A 118 22.44 -0.93 -13.63
N PRO A 119 23.30 -0.24 -14.39
CA PRO A 119 22.85 0.53 -15.55
C PRO A 119 22.36 -0.43 -16.65
N LYS A 120 21.22 -0.10 -17.25
CA LYS A 120 20.59 -0.88 -18.31
C LYS A 120 20.15 0.02 -19.46
N VAL A 121 20.13 -0.52 -20.66
CA VAL A 121 19.53 0.15 -21.83
C VAL A 121 18.02 0.22 -21.63
N LYS A 122 17.45 1.38 -21.92
CA LYS A 122 16.02 1.64 -22.00
C LYS A 122 15.57 1.85 -23.44
N SER A 123 16.41 2.52 -24.24
CA SER A 123 16.24 2.72 -25.68
C SER A 123 17.63 2.89 -26.34
N SER A 124 17.66 2.86 -27.67
CA SER A 124 18.90 3.00 -28.45
C SER A 124 19.77 4.17 -27.98
N GLY A 125 21.09 3.97 -27.94
CA GLY A 125 22.07 4.95 -27.47
C GLY A 125 22.12 5.16 -25.93
N GLY A 126 21.32 4.42 -25.18
CA GLY A 126 21.27 4.54 -23.72
C GLY A 126 22.17 3.55 -22.98
N GLY A 127 22.03 3.52 -21.65
CA GLY A 127 22.73 2.60 -20.76
C GLY A 127 23.87 3.24 -19.96
N ARG A 128 24.29 4.46 -20.27
CA ARG A 128 25.35 5.16 -19.52
C ARG A 128 24.88 5.76 -18.22
N MET A 129 25.66 5.55 -17.17
CA MET A 129 25.47 6.11 -15.83
C MET A 129 26.77 6.70 -15.30
N VAL A 130 26.69 7.80 -14.55
CA VAL A 130 27.83 8.44 -13.90
C VAL A 130 27.58 8.50 -12.39
N LEU A 131 28.57 8.03 -11.61
CA LEU A 131 28.61 8.21 -10.16
C LEU A 131 29.41 9.45 -9.79
N LYS A 132 28.86 10.30 -8.91
CA LYS A 132 29.52 11.49 -8.37
C LYS A 132 28.98 11.82 -6.97
N VAL A 133 29.63 12.71 -6.24
CA VAL A 133 29.10 13.29 -5.02
C VAL A 133 28.18 14.47 -5.39
N LYS A 134 27.08 14.63 -4.68
CA LYS A 134 26.14 15.76 -4.84
C LYS A 134 26.89 17.07 -4.63
N GLY A 135 26.62 18.05 -5.49
CA GLY A 135 27.35 19.34 -5.47
C GLY A 135 28.74 19.31 -6.14
N ASN A 136 29.36 18.13 -6.29
CA ASN A 136 30.67 18.03 -6.94
C ASN A 136 30.52 17.70 -8.43
N ARG A 137 31.31 18.37 -9.28
CA ARG A 137 31.33 18.11 -10.73
C ARG A 137 32.19 16.89 -11.10
N THR A 138 33.15 16.53 -10.24
CA THR A 138 34.08 15.44 -10.51
C THR A 138 33.38 14.09 -10.60
N LYS A 139 33.60 13.39 -11.68
CA LYS A 139 33.14 12.01 -11.91
C LYS A 139 34.02 11.05 -11.10
N ILE A 140 33.36 10.18 -10.31
CA ILE A 140 34.01 9.11 -9.55
C ILE A 140 34.17 7.88 -10.45
N ALA A 141 33.09 7.49 -11.15
CA ALA A 141 33.06 6.32 -12.03
C ALA A 141 32.01 6.46 -13.12
N GLU A 142 32.19 5.77 -14.20
CA GLU A 142 31.17 5.55 -15.24
C GLU A 142 30.74 4.10 -15.28
N GLY A 143 29.47 3.91 -15.62
CA GLY A 143 28.85 2.62 -15.82
C GLY A 143 28.19 2.52 -17.19
N VAL A 144 28.32 1.33 -17.78
CA VAL A 144 27.65 0.91 -19.01
C VAL A 144 26.84 -0.36 -18.75
N PRO A 145 25.96 -0.78 -19.66
CA PRO A 145 25.24 -2.04 -19.52
C PRO A 145 26.22 -3.22 -19.31
N GLY A 146 25.87 -4.08 -18.33
CA GLY A 146 26.74 -5.16 -17.87
C GLY A 146 27.56 -4.81 -16.61
N ASP A 147 27.81 -3.55 -16.35
CA ASP A 147 28.48 -3.14 -15.11
C ASP A 147 27.59 -3.32 -13.89
N ARG A 148 28.22 -3.70 -12.78
CA ARG A 148 27.59 -3.89 -11.48
C ARG A 148 28.28 -3.01 -10.44
N PHE A 149 27.54 -2.09 -9.83
CA PHE A 149 28.05 -1.19 -8.80
C PHE A 149 27.49 -1.56 -7.44
N ARG A 150 28.35 -2.04 -6.54
CA ARG A 150 28.01 -2.24 -5.13
C ARG A 150 28.48 -1.04 -4.32
N ILE A 151 27.53 -0.38 -3.67
CA ILE A 151 27.73 0.77 -2.82
C ILE A 151 27.59 0.27 -1.38
N LYS A 152 28.67 0.32 -0.59
CA LYS A 152 28.73 -0.21 0.79
C LYS A 152 28.93 0.93 1.77
N ALA A 153 28.12 0.99 2.84
CA ALA A 153 28.27 1.96 3.91
C ALA A 153 29.68 1.91 4.53
N SER A 154 30.24 3.05 4.88
CA SER A 154 31.50 3.16 5.62
C SER A 154 31.23 3.47 7.08
N SER A 155 32.03 2.93 8.00
CA SER A 155 31.97 3.23 9.45
C SER A 155 32.21 4.71 9.76
N THR A 156 33.00 5.39 8.95
CA THR A 156 33.29 6.84 9.09
C THR A 156 32.27 7.75 8.42
N GLY A 157 31.18 7.19 7.86
CA GLY A 157 30.21 7.90 7.01
C GLY A 157 30.56 7.78 5.52
N GLY A 158 29.63 8.21 4.66
CA GLY A 158 29.76 8.03 3.20
C GLY A 158 29.70 6.57 2.76
N ALA A 159 30.24 6.28 1.59
CA ALA A 159 30.18 4.97 0.97
C ALA A 159 31.47 4.56 0.25
N ARG A 160 31.79 3.26 0.30
CA ARG A 160 32.78 2.60 -0.56
C ARG A 160 32.07 2.10 -1.81
N ILE A 161 32.70 2.25 -2.96
CA ILE A 161 32.14 1.86 -4.25
C ILE A 161 32.99 0.73 -4.84
N PHE A 162 32.30 -0.31 -5.32
CA PHE A 162 32.92 -1.42 -6.05
C PHE A 162 32.26 -1.52 -7.43
N LYS A 163 33.05 -1.52 -8.50
CA LYS A 163 32.61 -1.81 -9.86
C LYS A 163 33.11 -3.19 -10.25
N ASN A 164 32.22 -4.10 -10.60
CA ASN A 164 32.55 -5.47 -10.98
C ASN A 164 33.54 -6.11 -9.97
N SER A 165 33.18 -5.99 -8.68
CA SER A 165 33.94 -6.45 -7.51
C SER A 165 35.23 -5.67 -7.19
N LYS A 166 35.77 -4.87 -8.10
CA LYS A 166 36.97 -4.07 -7.86
C LYS A 166 36.62 -2.76 -7.14
N ARG A 167 37.38 -2.46 -6.07
CA ARG A 167 37.16 -1.22 -5.29
C ARG A 167 37.64 -0.01 -6.09
N ILE A 168 36.75 1.01 -6.14
CA ILE A 168 37.12 2.28 -6.81
C ILE A 168 37.90 3.16 -5.85
N LYS A 169 39.02 3.72 -6.40
CA LYS A 169 39.82 4.79 -5.79
C LYS A 169 39.83 5.99 -6.74
N ARG A 170 39.78 7.20 -6.24
CA ARG A 170 39.84 8.43 -7.02
C ARG A 170 40.51 9.53 -6.22
N GLY A 171 41.60 10.08 -6.73
CA GLY A 171 42.41 11.08 -6.02
C GLY A 171 42.81 10.65 -4.61
N GLY A 172 43.34 9.41 -4.43
CA GLY A 172 43.69 8.82 -3.16
C GLY A 172 42.48 8.41 -2.26
N LYS A 173 41.29 8.92 -2.54
CA LYS A 173 40.06 8.63 -1.75
C LYS A 173 39.44 7.29 -2.12
N THR A 174 38.89 6.62 -1.11
CA THR A 174 38.17 5.34 -1.26
C THR A 174 36.79 5.35 -0.62
N ILE A 175 36.40 6.46 0.04
CA ILE A 175 35.10 6.71 0.64
C ILE A 175 34.56 7.99 0.01
N PHE A 176 33.30 7.94 -0.42
CA PHE A 176 32.66 8.99 -1.20
C PHE A 176 31.31 9.38 -0.60
N GLY A 177 31.00 10.67 -0.62
CA GLY A 177 29.75 11.23 -0.10
C GLY A 177 29.66 11.15 1.43
N ASP A 178 28.66 11.81 1.95
CA ASP A 178 28.26 11.84 3.36
C ASP A 178 26.75 12.08 3.47
N LEU A 179 26.25 12.41 4.64
CA LEU A 179 24.82 12.71 4.85
C LEU A 179 24.38 13.97 4.08
N ASN A 180 25.21 15.00 4.07
CA ASN A 180 24.88 16.29 3.44
C ASN A 180 25.18 16.29 1.92
N HIS A 181 26.19 15.55 1.52
CA HIS A 181 26.66 15.41 0.15
C HIS A 181 26.60 13.94 -0.31
N PRO A 182 25.40 13.36 -0.47
CA PRO A 182 25.26 11.95 -0.78
C PRO A 182 25.87 11.60 -2.13
N LEU A 183 26.22 10.32 -2.28
CA LEU A 183 26.61 9.76 -3.58
C LEU A 183 25.41 9.78 -4.53
N VAL A 184 25.62 10.13 -5.79
CA VAL A 184 24.57 10.26 -6.80
C VAL A 184 24.90 9.44 -8.03
N ALA A 185 23.97 8.59 -8.45
CA ALA A 185 23.97 7.99 -9.79
C ALA A 185 23.13 8.88 -10.72
N LYS A 186 23.80 9.54 -11.68
CA LYS A 186 23.19 10.29 -12.79
C LYS A 186 23.18 9.45 -14.05
N PHE A 187 22.11 9.51 -14.82
CA PHE A 187 21.96 8.79 -16.07
C PHE A 187 21.11 9.58 -17.06
N GLN A 188 21.24 9.26 -18.35
CA GLN A 188 20.45 9.88 -19.40
C GLN A 188 18.99 9.37 -19.34
N SER A 189 18.06 10.28 -19.08
CA SER A 189 16.65 9.95 -18.82
C SER A 189 15.88 9.33 -19.99
N TYR A 190 16.39 9.42 -21.20
CA TYR A 190 15.69 8.90 -22.38
C TYR A 190 16.19 7.50 -22.81
N GLY A 191 17.46 7.23 -22.68
CA GLY A 191 18.07 5.98 -23.15
C GLY A 191 18.48 5.02 -22.03
N THR A 192 18.54 5.47 -20.78
CA THR A 192 19.08 4.72 -19.64
C THR A 192 18.04 4.51 -18.57
N GLN A 193 18.08 3.35 -17.95
CA GLN A 193 17.42 3.03 -16.69
C GLN A 193 18.43 2.38 -15.74
N VAL A 194 18.21 2.54 -14.45
CA VAL A 194 19.04 1.93 -13.40
C VAL A 194 18.18 0.98 -12.59
N ALA A 195 18.56 -0.29 -12.61
CA ALA A 195 17.96 -1.32 -11.77
C ALA A 195 18.70 -1.41 -10.44
N THR A 196 17.98 -1.78 -9.38
CA THR A 196 18.53 -2.03 -8.05
C THR A 196 18.25 -3.48 -7.67
N GLU A 197 19.25 -4.20 -7.18
CA GLU A 197 19.06 -5.56 -6.69
C GLU A 197 18.08 -5.58 -5.51
N GLY A 198 17.17 -6.55 -5.54
CA GLY A 198 16.07 -6.64 -4.57
C GLY A 198 14.85 -5.74 -4.87
N LYS A 199 14.84 -5.02 -6.01
CA LYS A 199 13.67 -4.33 -6.55
C LYS A 199 13.22 -4.98 -7.85
N SER A 200 11.90 -5.11 -8.02
CA SER A 200 11.28 -5.66 -9.25
C SER A 200 11.17 -4.64 -10.38
N TYR A 201 11.71 -3.44 -10.21
CA TYR A 201 11.63 -2.35 -11.18
C TYR A 201 12.95 -1.57 -11.30
N ALA A 202 13.07 -0.82 -12.39
CA ALA A 202 14.15 0.12 -12.62
C ALA A 202 13.65 1.57 -12.62
N VAL A 203 14.56 2.50 -12.31
CA VAL A 203 14.30 3.96 -12.39
C VAL A 203 14.81 4.46 -13.74
N GLY A 204 13.93 5.01 -14.57
CA GLY A 204 14.22 5.46 -15.93
C GLY A 204 14.32 6.97 -16.11
N PHE A 205 14.20 7.76 -15.03
CA PHE A 205 14.25 9.21 -15.06
C PHE A 205 14.91 9.78 -13.81
N GLY A 206 15.41 11.01 -13.87
CA GLY A 206 15.97 11.73 -12.73
C GLY A 206 17.36 11.20 -12.33
N ARG A 207 17.53 10.95 -11.03
CA ARG A 207 18.79 10.45 -10.44
C ARG A 207 18.47 9.57 -9.23
N ILE A 208 19.45 8.76 -8.81
CA ILE A 208 19.38 8.00 -7.56
C ILE A 208 20.41 8.57 -6.59
N GLU A 209 20.01 8.88 -5.37
CA GLU A 209 20.87 9.32 -4.27
C GLU A 209 21.04 8.21 -3.25
N PHE A 210 22.26 8.01 -2.74
CA PHE A 210 22.60 7.06 -1.69
C PHE A 210 23.00 7.87 -0.46
N VAL A 211 22.12 7.87 0.55
CA VAL A 211 22.27 8.66 1.78
C VAL A 211 22.81 7.77 2.87
N SER A 212 23.98 8.10 3.43
CA SER A 212 24.57 7.39 4.56
C SER A 212 24.12 8.02 5.87
N TYR A 213 23.71 7.20 6.86
CA TYR A 213 23.26 7.67 8.17
C TYR A 213 23.60 6.66 9.28
N SER A 214 23.60 7.13 10.52
CA SER A 214 23.88 6.29 11.69
C SER A 214 22.64 5.47 12.07
N SER A 215 22.85 4.17 12.37
CA SER A 215 21.82 3.29 12.92
C SER A 215 22.46 2.05 13.55
N ASN A 216 21.99 1.67 14.74
CA ASN A 216 22.44 0.48 15.46
C ASN A 216 22.04 -0.84 14.75
N GLY A 217 21.09 -0.79 13.81
CA GLY A 217 20.66 -1.96 13.02
C GLY A 217 21.58 -2.34 11.87
N CYS A 218 22.70 -1.63 11.64
CA CYS A 218 23.62 -1.90 10.54
C CYS A 218 24.99 -2.35 11.01
N SER A 219 25.59 -3.31 10.29
CA SER A 219 26.82 -4.04 10.62
C SER A 219 28.04 -3.17 10.97
N VAL A 220 28.06 -1.91 10.56
CA VAL A 220 29.17 -0.96 10.84
C VAL A 220 28.68 0.30 11.55
N GLY A 221 27.50 0.24 12.22
CA GLY A 221 26.86 1.42 12.83
C GLY A 221 26.39 2.47 11.82
N LYS A 222 26.51 2.22 10.50
CA LYS A 222 26.09 3.08 9.41
C LYS A 222 25.27 2.30 8.39
N CYS A 223 24.16 2.90 7.96
CA CYS A 223 23.28 2.39 6.92
C CYS A 223 23.27 3.27 5.69
N LEU A 224 22.72 2.73 4.62
CA LEU A 224 22.38 3.46 3.40
C LEU A 224 20.87 3.46 3.19
N SER A 225 20.37 4.61 2.73
CA SER A 225 19.09 4.71 2.06
C SER A 225 19.29 5.02 0.58
N GLU A 226 18.47 4.40 -0.27
CA GLU A 226 18.41 4.66 -1.69
C GLU A 226 17.16 5.49 -1.98
N VAL A 227 17.35 6.61 -2.66
CA VAL A 227 16.31 7.60 -2.95
C VAL A 227 16.31 7.92 -4.44
N ALA A 228 15.24 7.60 -5.14
CA ALA A 228 15.02 8.11 -6.49
C ALA A 228 14.52 9.55 -6.41
N VAL A 229 15.16 10.45 -7.15
CA VAL A 229 14.82 11.89 -7.17
C VAL A 229 14.34 12.24 -8.58
N LEU A 230 13.07 12.58 -8.71
CA LEU A 230 12.34 12.65 -9.97
C LEU A 230 11.54 13.95 -10.09
N PRO A 231 11.53 14.62 -11.25
CA PRO A 231 10.50 15.61 -11.53
C PRO A 231 9.10 15.01 -11.35
N MET A 232 8.17 15.76 -10.76
CA MET A 232 6.81 15.31 -10.45
C MET A 232 6.14 14.57 -11.62
N GLN A 233 6.26 15.10 -12.82
CA GLN A 233 5.65 14.48 -14.01
C GLN A 233 6.25 13.10 -14.33
N LYS A 234 7.54 12.90 -14.08
CA LYS A 234 8.25 11.64 -14.29
C LYS A 234 7.98 10.64 -13.16
N TYR A 235 7.81 11.14 -11.94
CA TYR A 235 7.34 10.35 -10.81
C TYR A 235 5.98 9.71 -11.11
N LEU A 236 5.00 10.50 -11.59
CA LEU A 236 3.67 10.01 -11.93
C LEU A 236 3.67 8.92 -13.02
N TYR A 237 4.60 8.96 -13.96
CA TYR A 237 4.72 7.89 -14.95
C TYR A 237 5.01 6.52 -14.31
N GLY A 238 5.71 6.49 -13.18
CA GLY A 238 6.05 5.28 -12.45
C GLY A 238 5.05 4.84 -11.40
N LEU A 239 3.90 5.53 -11.23
CA LEU A 239 2.88 5.09 -10.27
C LEU A 239 2.15 3.83 -10.76
N GLY A 240 2.12 2.80 -9.92
CA GLY A 240 1.51 1.50 -10.16
C GLY A 240 0.14 1.30 -9.51
N GLU A 241 -0.54 2.36 -9.13
CA GLU A 241 -1.74 2.35 -8.29
C GLU A 241 -2.96 1.70 -8.94
N VAL A 242 -3.17 1.89 -10.24
CA VAL A 242 -4.31 1.38 -10.98
C VAL A 242 -3.88 0.79 -12.33
N PRO A 243 -4.63 -0.18 -12.90
CA PRO A 243 -4.37 -0.67 -14.25
C PRO A 243 -4.48 0.44 -15.30
N ALA A 244 -3.55 0.48 -16.25
CA ALA A 244 -3.56 1.49 -17.32
C ALA A 244 -4.69 1.29 -18.37
N SER A 245 -5.38 0.15 -18.33
CA SER A 245 -6.54 -0.17 -19.16
C SER A 245 -7.85 0.47 -18.67
N TRP A 246 -7.87 1.06 -17.48
CA TRP A 246 -9.07 1.67 -16.91
C TRP A 246 -9.55 2.90 -17.70
N PRO A 247 -10.82 3.35 -17.49
CA PRO A 247 -11.36 4.52 -18.16
C PRO A 247 -10.49 5.77 -18.02
N GLN A 248 -10.42 6.58 -19.08
CA GLN A 248 -9.51 7.73 -19.14
C GLN A 248 -9.73 8.74 -18.00
N GLU A 249 -10.99 8.96 -17.59
CA GLU A 249 -11.31 9.90 -16.51
C GLU A 249 -10.93 9.34 -15.14
N THR A 250 -11.01 8.01 -14.93
CA THR A 250 -10.43 7.36 -13.73
C THR A 250 -8.92 7.57 -13.66
N LEU A 251 -8.22 7.32 -14.79
CA LEU A 251 -6.77 7.51 -14.86
C LEU A 251 -6.37 8.96 -14.60
N ARG A 252 -7.15 9.93 -15.10
CA ARG A 252 -6.95 11.37 -14.83
C ARG A 252 -7.18 11.70 -13.35
N ALA A 253 -8.26 11.20 -12.76
CA ALA A 253 -8.56 11.39 -11.33
C ALA A 253 -7.42 10.83 -10.47
N GLN A 254 -6.95 9.61 -10.75
CA GLN A 254 -5.80 8.99 -10.06
C GLN A 254 -4.52 9.80 -10.24
N ALA A 255 -4.23 10.30 -11.44
CA ALA A 255 -3.03 11.11 -11.70
C ALA A 255 -3.07 12.45 -10.95
N ILE A 256 -4.23 13.10 -10.85
CA ILE A 256 -4.41 14.35 -10.10
C ILE A 256 -4.30 14.08 -8.58
N ALA A 257 -4.97 13.04 -8.07
CA ALA A 257 -4.89 12.65 -6.67
C ALA A 257 -3.45 12.28 -6.29
N GLY A 258 -2.79 11.41 -7.06
CA GLY A 258 -1.40 11.02 -6.82
C GLY A 258 -0.43 12.19 -6.85
N ARG A 259 -0.60 13.13 -7.79
CA ARG A 259 0.18 14.37 -7.84
C ARG A 259 -0.04 15.25 -6.62
N THR A 260 -1.28 15.41 -6.21
CA THR A 260 -1.64 16.26 -5.06
C THR A 260 -1.05 15.70 -3.78
N TYR A 261 -1.18 14.38 -3.55
CA TYR A 261 -0.57 13.70 -2.41
C TYR A 261 0.95 13.91 -2.35
N ALA A 262 1.64 13.60 -3.45
CA ALA A 262 3.09 13.78 -3.53
C ALA A 262 3.49 15.25 -3.35
N TYR A 263 2.75 16.19 -3.94
CA TYR A 263 3.02 17.61 -3.81
C TYR A 263 2.84 18.12 -2.37
N ALA A 264 1.80 17.69 -1.67
CA ALA A 264 1.63 18.00 -0.26
C ALA A 264 2.81 17.50 0.59
N LYS A 265 3.31 16.27 0.31
CA LYS A 265 4.52 15.71 0.94
C LYS A 265 5.80 16.49 0.61
N VAL A 266 5.95 16.94 -0.63
CA VAL A 266 7.08 17.80 -1.04
C VAL A 266 7.08 19.09 -0.24
N LEU A 267 5.93 19.74 -0.08
CA LEU A 267 5.79 20.99 0.67
C LEU A 267 5.98 20.83 2.18
N SER A 268 5.65 19.68 2.75
CA SER A 268 5.87 19.40 4.18
C SER A 268 7.30 19.02 4.53
N GLY A 269 8.18 18.92 3.52
CA GLY A 269 9.58 18.52 3.67
C GLY A 269 9.85 17.08 3.22
N GLN A 270 11.07 16.82 2.75
CA GLN A 270 11.47 15.56 2.15
C GLN A 270 12.69 14.93 2.85
N SER A 271 12.74 15.07 4.18
CA SER A 271 13.83 14.57 5.01
C SER A 271 13.39 13.51 6.02
N ARG A 272 12.27 12.82 5.74
CA ARG A 272 11.71 11.81 6.65
C ARG A 272 12.72 10.68 6.91
N PHE A 273 13.13 10.53 8.16
CA PHE A 273 14.03 9.46 8.58
C PHE A 273 13.30 8.09 8.58
N PRO A 274 13.95 6.96 8.24
CA PRO A 274 15.34 6.84 7.76
C PRO A 274 15.48 6.95 6.23
N CYS A 275 14.40 7.22 5.47
CA CYS A 275 14.45 7.22 4.01
C CYS A 275 15.08 8.48 3.43
N TYR A 276 15.09 9.61 4.15
CA TYR A 276 15.45 10.94 3.60
C TYR A 276 14.67 11.29 2.34
N CYS A 277 13.38 10.94 2.36
CA CYS A 277 12.45 11.05 1.24
C CYS A 277 11.15 11.77 1.64
N GLY A 278 10.35 12.17 0.64
CA GLY A 278 9.00 12.67 0.83
C GLY A 278 7.97 11.53 0.84
N VAL A 279 8.18 10.52 0.00
CA VAL A 279 7.27 9.37 -0.14
C VAL A 279 8.06 8.06 -0.21
N TYR A 280 7.49 6.97 0.32
CA TYR A 280 7.96 5.61 0.07
C TYR A 280 7.36 5.07 -1.23
N ASP A 281 8.03 4.08 -1.84
CA ASP A 281 7.60 3.38 -3.05
C ASP A 281 6.58 2.26 -2.81
N SER A 282 5.88 2.30 -1.71
CA SER A 282 4.97 1.25 -1.25
C SER A 282 3.64 1.82 -0.73
N THR A 283 2.73 0.95 -0.31
CA THR A 283 1.44 1.33 0.29
C THR A 283 1.55 2.15 1.59
N LEU A 284 2.76 2.39 2.10
CA LEU A 284 3.00 3.37 3.17
C LEU A 284 2.75 4.81 2.71
N ASP A 285 2.91 5.07 1.41
CA ASP A 285 2.57 6.32 0.75
C ASP A 285 1.90 6.02 -0.60
N GLN A 286 2.69 5.73 -1.67
CA GLN A 286 2.17 5.45 -3.01
C GLN A 286 2.98 4.35 -3.68
N VAL A 287 2.29 3.40 -4.31
CA VAL A 287 2.94 2.31 -5.04
C VAL A 287 3.68 2.87 -6.27
N PHE A 288 4.99 3.02 -6.14
CA PHE A 288 5.86 3.45 -7.24
C PHE A 288 6.63 2.24 -7.78
N VAL A 289 6.43 1.95 -9.05
CA VAL A 289 7.04 0.80 -9.75
C VAL A 289 7.93 1.22 -10.93
N GLY A 290 8.28 2.50 -11.01
CA GLY A 290 9.21 3.03 -12.01
C GLY A 290 8.88 2.61 -13.44
N GLU A 291 9.88 2.10 -14.18
CA GLU A 291 9.70 1.65 -15.57
C GLU A 291 8.81 0.42 -15.72
N ALA A 292 8.60 -0.37 -14.65
CA ALA A 292 7.70 -1.51 -14.71
C ALA A 292 6.24 -1.08 -14.99
N LYS A 293 5.84 0.15 -14.63
CA LYS A 293 4.54 0.70 -15.05
C LYS A 293 4.41 0.74 -16.57
N ARG A 294 5.45 1.16 -17.26
CA ARG A 294 5.45 1.24 -18.73
C ARG A 294 5.45 -0.15 -19.36
N THR A 295 6.37 -1.01 -18.95
CA THR A 295 6.55 -2.34 -19.54
C THR A 295 5.38 -3.28 -19.20
N GLY A 296 4.89 -3.26 -17.96
CA GLY A 296 3.77 -4.09 -17.52
C GLY A 296 2.39 -3.63 -18.01
N SER A 297 2.28 -2.39 -18.49
CA SER A 297 1.03 -1.90 -19.09
C SER A 297 0.86 -2.24 -20.57
N GLY A 298 1.91 -2.67 -21.27
CA GLY A 298 1.87 -2.97 -22.69
C GLY A 298 1.31 -1.81 -23.52
N SER A 299 0.37 -2.12 -24.44
CA SER A 299 -0.29 -1.11 -25.28
C SER A 299 -1.06 -0.04 -24.49
N TYR A 300 -1.58 -0.40 -23.32
CA TYR A 300 -2.34 0.54 -22.46
C TYR A 300 -1.46 1.62 -21.80
N TRP A 301 -0.12 1.50 -21.84
CA TRP A 301 0.77 2.54 -21.37
C TRP A 301 0.44 3.93 -21.92
N ARG A 302 0.00 4.01 -23.17
CA ARG A 302 -0.42 5.28 -23.81
C ARG A 302 -1.54 5.97 -23.06
N ASN A 303 -2.49 5.21 -22.50
CA ASN A 303 -3.63 5.75 -21.76
C ASN A 303 -3.17 6.39 -20.45
N TRP A 304 -2.32 5.69 -19.66
CA TRP A 304 -1.75 6.25 -18.44
C TRP A 304 -0.92 7.51 -18.73
N LYS A 305 -0.02 7.43 -19.72
CA LYS A 305 0.80 8.58 -20.12
C LYS A 305 -0.07 9.77 -20.58
N LYS A 306 -1.16 9.52 -21.32
CA LYS A 306 -2.15 10.54 -21.73
C LYS A 306 -2.81 11.17 -20.50
N ALA A 307 -3.28 10.37 -19.54
CA ALA A 307 -3.92 10.87 -18.33
C ALA A 307 -2.99 11.78 -17.51
N VAL A 308 -1.75 11.35 -17.30
CA VAL A 308 -0.73 12.13 -16.59
C VAL A 308 -0.44 13.45 -17.33
N ASN A 309 -0.30 13.42 -18.65
CA ASN A 309 0.03 14.60 -19.45
C ASN A 309 -1.12 15.61 -19.54
N THR A 310 -2.33 15.15 -19.79
CA THR A 310 -3.52 16.02 -19.92
C THR A 310 -3.99 16.59 -18.57
N SER A 311 -3.52 16.03 -17.47
CA SER A 311 -3.74 16.57 -16.12
C SER A 311 -2.53 17.32 -15.56
N LYS A 312 -1.53 17.66 -16.39
CA LYS A 312 -0.32 18.40 -15.97
C LYS A 312 -0.71 19.65 -15.17
N LYS A 313 0.05 19.95 -14.11
CA LYS A 313 -0.16 21.06 -13.16
C LYS A 313 -1.47 21.01 -12.35
N ARG A 314 -2.42 20.13 -12.62
CA ARG A 314 -3.68 20.06 -11.85
C ARG A 314 -3.47 19.37 -10.51
N VAL A 315 -3.92 20.02 -9.45
CA VAL A 315 -3.88 19.56 -8.06
C VAL A 315 -5.20 19.87 -7.36
N ILE A 316 -5.49 19.18 -6.27
CA ILE A 316 -6.69 19.39 -5.45
C ILE A 316 -6.30 20.30 -4.30
N LEU A 317 -7.01 21.41 -4.16
CA LEU A 317 -6.78 22.41 -3.12
C LEU A 317 -8.00 22.56 -2.21
N HIS A 318 -7.74 22.75 -0.92
CA HIS A 318 -8.70 23.23 0.06
C HIS A 318 -8.09 24.47 0.75
N ASN A 319 -8.82 25.57 0.78
CA ASN A 319 -8.33 26.85 1.29
C ASN A 319 -6.94 27.24 0.73
N GLY A 320 -6.77 27.12 -0.60
CA GLY A 320 -5.54 27.48 -1.31
C GLY A 320 -4.36 26.52 -1.14
N LYS A 321 -4.42 25.54 -0.26
CA LYS A 321 -3.35 24.57 0.03
C LYS A 321 -3.63 23.21 -0.58
N PRO A 322 -2.61 22.46 -1.08
CA PRO A 322 -2.78 21.08 -1.53
C PRO A 322 -3.26 20.20 -0.39
N ILE A 323 -4.28 19.38 -0.67
CA ILE A 323 -4.84 18.46 0.32
C ILE A 323 -3.98 17.20 0.48
N SER A 324 -4.13 16.51 1.60
CA SER A 324 -3.72 15.10 1.74
C SER A 324 -4.75 14.24 1.00
N SER A 325 -4.56 14.08 -0.31
CA SER A 325 -5.50 13.37 -1.19
C SER A 325 -5.35 11.85 -1.04
N LEU A 326 -5.76 11.33 0.09
CA LEU A 326 -5.75 9.91 0.40
C LEU A 326 -6.70 9.14 -0.54
N TYR A 327 -6.30 7.91 -0.90
CA TYR A 327 -7.14 7.02 -1.70
C TYR A 327 -6.88 5.56 -1.33
N SER A 328 -7.82 4.71 -1.65
CA SER A 328 -7.73 3.27 -1.42
C SER A 328 -8.40 2.49 -2.55
N SER A 329 -8.18 1.18 -2.60
CA SER A 329 -8.65 0.35 -3.71
C SER A 329 -10.17 0.38 -3.85
N SER A 330 -10.91 0.14 -2.76
CA SER A 330 -12.38 0.02 -2.79
C SER A 330 -12.97 0.55 -1.48
N SER A 331 -14.03 1.33 -1.59
CA SER A 331 -14.81 1.83 -0.45
C SER A 331 -15.78 0.78 0.10
N GLY A 332 -16.20 -0.21 -0.70
CA GLY A 332 -17.25 -1.16 -0.36
C GLY A 332 -18.66 -0.57 -0.45
N GLY A 333 -18.84 0.63 -1.03
CA GLY A 333 -20.09 1.35 -1.24
C GLY A 333 -20.24 2.65 -0.47
N HIS A 334 -19.32 2.96 0.46
CA HIS A 334 -19.29 4.23 1.19
C HIS A 334 -17.87 4.49 1.71
N THR A 335 -17.35 5.68 1.55
CA THR A 335 -16.06 6.06 2.14
C THR A 335 -16.20 6.40 3.62
N GLU A 336 -15.09 6.53 4.36
CA GLU A 336 -15.13 6.78 5.80
C GLU A 336 -14.45 8.11 6.16
N SER A 337 -14.87 8.69 7.27
CA SER A 337 -14.24 9.86 7.86
C SER A 337 -12.92 9.50 8.54
N ASN A 338 -11.88 10.32 8.35
CA ASN A 338 -10.55 10.04 8.93
C ASN A 338 -10.57 9.92 10.46
N SER A 339 -11.43 10.69 11.14
CA SER A 339 -11.58 10.64 12.60
C SER A 339 -12.10 9.29 13.10
N ASN A 340 -12.96 8.62 12.33
CA ASN A 340 -13.50 7.31 12.69
C ASN A 340 -12.48 6.19 12.49
N VAL A 341 -11.56 6.33 11.51
CA VAL A 341 -10.55 5.30 11.22
C VAL A 341 -9.34 5.42 12.12
N TRP A 342 -8.84 6.64 12.35
CA TRP A 342 -7.55 6.88 13.03
C TRP A 342 -7.65 7.66 14.34
N GLY A 343 -8.84 8.09 14.79
CA GLY A 343 -9.01 8.86 16.03
C GLY A 343 -8.41 10.26 15.98
N THR A 344 -8.04 10.75 14.79
CA THR A 344 -7.48 12.09 14.60
C THR A 344 -8.58 13.12 14.45
N THR A 345 -8.25 14.41 14.62
CA THR A 345 -9.17 15.52 14.30
C THR A 345 -9.73 15.37 12.89
N GLN A 346 -11.04 15.59 12.74
CA GLN A 346 -11.70 15.51 11.44
C GLN A 346 -11.13 16.54 10.47
N VAL A 347 -10.57 16.04 9.38
CA VAL A 347 -10.10 16.86 8.26
C VAL A 347 -11.30 17.22 7.39
N PRO A 348 -11.57 18.52 7.11
CA PRO A 348 -12.80 18.96 6.45
C PRO A 348 -13.11 18.29 5.12
N TYR A 349 -12.08 17.99 4.33
CA TYR A 349 -12.20 17.35 3.02
C TYR A 349 -12.05 15.82 3.03
N LEU A 350 -11.92 15.18 4.21
CA LEU A 350 -11.84 13.71 4.39
C LEU A 350 -13.04 13.17 5.17
N LYS A 351 -14.23 13.65 4.84
CA LYS A 351 -15.50 13.12 5.35
C LYS A 351 -15.92 11.91 4.51
N GLY A 352 -16.59 10.95 5.14
CA GLY A 352 -17.21 9.83 4.44
C GLY A 352 -18.30 10.32 3.47
N VAL A 353 -18.37 9.70 2.30
CA VAL A 353 -19.38 9.98 1.25
C VAL A 353 -19.89 8.67 0.67
N ASP A 354 -21.13 8.68 0.18
CA ASP A 354 -21.72 7.56 -0.57
C ASP A 354 -20.91 7.23 -1.82
N ASP A 355 -20.81 5.95 -2.13
CA ASP A 355 -20.04 5.47 -3.27
C ASP A 355 -20.77 4.33 -4.00
N PRO A 356 -21.98 4.61 -4.54
CA PRO A 356 -22.86 3.59 -5.12
C PRO A 356 -22.26 2.87 -6.32
N TYR A 357 -21.28 3.47 -6.99
CA TYR A 357 -20.63 2.87 -8.15
C TYR A 357 -19.34 2.10 -7.85
N ASP A 358 -18.98 1.92 -6.57
CA ASP A 358 -17.75 1.19 -6.17
C ASP A 358 -17.76 -0.29 -6.60
N ALA A 359 -18.95 -0.88 -6.82
CA ALA A 359 -19.05 -2.23 -7.40
C ALA A 359 -18.52 -2.29 -8.84
N ALA A 360 -18.44 -1.14 -9.54
CA ALA A 360 -17.86 -1.00 -10.88
C ALA A 360 -18.46 -1.99 -11.91
N GLY A 361 -19.79 -2.16 -11.89
CA GLY A 361 -20.49 -3.11 -12.77
C GLY A 361 -20.06 -4.57 -12.57
N GLY A 362 -19.64 -4.95 -11.36
CA GLY A 362 -19.13 -6.29 -11.04
C GLY A 362 -17.61 -6.45 -11.21
N ALA A 363 -16.92 -5.46 -11.76
CA ALA A 363 -15.46 -5.52 -11.97
C ALA A 363 -14.63 -5.39 -10.69
N ASN A 364 -15.23 -5.02 -9.54
CA ASN A 364 -14.54 -4.83 -8.28
C ASN A 364 -14.52 -6.10 -7.41
N PRO A 365 -13.41 -6.88 -7.38
CA PRO A 365 -13.31 -8.10 -6.58
C PRO A 365 -13.19 -7.83 -5.08
N ASN A 366 -13.13 -6.57 -4.68
CA ASN A 366 -12.97 -6.14 -3.29
C ASN A 366 -14.23 -5.49 -2.73
N TYR A 367 -15.28 -5.37 -3.54
CA TYR A 367 -16.54 -4.77 -3.10
C TYR A 367 -17.14 -5.51 -1.91
N ARG A 368 -17.16 -6.86 -1.99
CA ARG A 368 -17.55 -7.76 -0.89
C ARG A 368 -16.54 -8.91 -0.79
N TRP A 369 -16.22 -9.34 0.42
CA TRP A 369 -15.29 -10.43 0.64
C TRP A 369 -15.65 -11.25 1.89
N SER A 370 -15.14 -12.46 1.96
CA SER A 370 -15.23 -13.28 3.17
C SER A 370 -13.93 -14.06 3.40
N LEU A 371 -13.65 -14.32 4.67
CA LEU A 371 -12.51 -15.11 5.14
C LEU A 371 -13.02 -16.10 6.19
N ARG A 372 -12.53 -17.34 6.16
CA ARG A 372 -12.73 -18.32 7.25
C ARG A 372 -11.43 -18.53 7.99
N MET A 373 -11.50 -18.69 9.29
CA MET A 373 -10.37 -19.09 10.11
C MET A 373 -10.83 -19.87 11.33
N ALA A 374 -9.95 -20.76 11.85
CA ALA A 374 -10.20 -21.46 13.08
C ALA A 374 -10.31 -20.47 14.26
N TRP A 375 -11.17 -20.77 15.21
CA TRP A 375 -11.35 -19.93 16.41
C TRP A 375 -10.06 -19.79 17.23
N SER A 376 -9.23 -20.84 17.26
CA SER A 376 -7.90 -20.83 17.89
C SER A 376 -6.95 -19.83 17.21
N THR A 377 -6.94 -19.81 15.88
CA THR A 377 -6.14 -18.86 15.07
C THR A 377 -6.60 -17.43 15.31
N LEU A 378 -7.92 -17.19 15.34
CA LEU A 378 -8.47 -15.86 15.66
C LEU A 378 -8.02 -15.40 17.03
N LYS A 379 -8.16 -16.26 18.06
CA LYS A 379 -7.71 -15.96 19.44
C LYS A 379 -6.22 -15.65 19.48
N SER A 380 -5.39 -16.49 18.86
CA SER A 380 -3.93 -16.34 18.85
C SER A 380 -3.50 -15.01 18.20
N ARG A 381 -4.05 -14.66 17.03
CA ARG A 381 -3.75 -13.39 16.34
C ARG A 381 -4.16 -12.18 17.18
N LEU A 382 -5.36 -12.20 17.74
CA LEU A 382 -5.83 -11.11 18.60
C LEU A 382 -4.96 -10.98 19.86
N ALA A 383 -4.58 -12.08 20.50
CA ALA A 383 -3.70 -12.06 21.67
C ALA A 383 -2.28 -11.57 21.31
N SER A 384 -1.76 -11.96 20.16
CA SER A 384 -0.45 -11.47 19.67
C SER A 384 -0.46 -9.96 19.39
N GLY A 385 -1.56 -9.42 18.86
CA GLY A 385 -1.64 -7.99 18.54
C GLY A 385 -2.01 -7.09 19.72
N PHE A 386 -2.83 -7.56 20.65
CA PHE A 386 -3.42 -6.74 21.71
C PHE A 386 -3.06 -7.19 23.13
N GLY A 387 -2.25 -8.25 23.25
CA GLY A 387 -1.89 -8.85 24.53
C GLY A 387 -2.92 -9.90 24.99
N SER A 388 -2.50 -10.73 25.97
CA SER A 388 -3.33 -11.82 26.50
C SER A 388 -4.61 -11.30 27.15
N PHE A 389 -5.70 -12.02 26.94
CA PHE A 389 -7.04 -11.80 27.55
C PHE A 389 -7.66 -13.11 28.06
N GLY A 390 -6.86 -14.18 28.12
CA GLY A 390 -7.31 -15.51 28.51
C GLY A 390 -8.11 -16.23 27.42
N ARG A 391 -9.18 -16.98 27.78
CA ARG A 391 -10.06 -17.62 26.82
C ARG A 391 -10.94 -16.57 26.14
N LEU A 392 -11.01 -16.59 24.80
CA LEU A 392 -11.90 -15.70 24.05
C LEU A 392 -13.37 -16.15 24.27
N LYS A 393 -14.13 -15.34 24.98
CA LYS A 393 -15.57 -15.57 25.27
C LYS A 393 -16.44 -14.96 24.17
N ARG A 394 -16.19 -13.69 23.79
CA ARG A 394 -17.07 -12.95 22.89
C ARG A 394 -16.31 -11.81 22.17
N LEU A 395 -16.72 -11.54 20.92
CA LEU A 395 -16.39 -10.34 20.17
C LEU A 395 -17.67 -9.52 19.97
N ARG A 396 -17.59 -8.19 20.17
CA ARG A 396 -18.73 -7.29 19.99
C ARG A 396 -18.26 -6.02 19.29
N ILE A 397 -18.85 -5.69 18.15
CA ILE A 397 -18.67 -4.37 17.53
C ILE A 397 -19.53 -3.38 18.36
N VAL A 398 -18.88 -2.39 18.96
CA VAL A 398 -19.51 -1.42 19.87
C VAL A 398 -19.57 -0.02 19.28
N ARG A 399 -18.78 0.24 18.22
CA ARG A 399 -18.80 1.52 17.52
C ARG A 399 -18.48 1.33 16.04
N LYS A 400 -19.31 1.93 15.19
CA LYS A 400 -19.12 2.00 13.74
C LYS A 400 -18.97 3.46 13.30
N GLY A 401 -18.25 3.67 12.21
CA GLY A 401 -18.20 4.95 11.52
C GLY A 401 -19.40 5.15 10.58
N VAL A 402 -19.41 6.25 9.85
CA VAL A 402 -20.52 6.63 8.95
C VAL A 402 -20.73 5.62 7.80
N SER A 403 -19.67 4.92 7.38
CA SER A 403 -19.74 3.88 6.35
C SER A 403 -20.18 2.51 6.88
N GLY A 404 -20.27 2.34 8.20
CA GLY A 404 -20.44 1.03 8.84
C GLY A 404 -19.13 0.30 9.18
N ARG A 405 -17.96 0.89 8.90
CA ARG A 405 -16.65 0.37 9.35
C ARG A 405 -16.56 0.34 10.87
N VAL A 406 -15.87 -0.67 11.39
CA VAL A 406 -15.50 -0.71 12.81
C VAL A 406 -14.55 0.46 13.08
N ALA A 407 -14.97 1.39 13.92
CA ALA A 407 -14.28 2.66 14.17
C ALA A 407 -13.18 2.52 15.23
N VAL A 408 -12.58 3.64 15.59
CA VAL A 408 -11.70 3.77 16.77
C VAL A 408 -12.48 3.34 18.01
N ASN A 409 -11.86 2.50 18.87
CA ASN A 409 -12.51 1.86 20.03
C ASN A 409 -13.77 1.07 19.63
N GLY A 410 -13.80 0.51 18.42
CA GLY A 410 -14.99 -0.07 17.81
C GLY A 410 -15.21 -1.55 18.08
N LEU A 411 -14.18 -2.31 18.49
CA LEU A 411 -14.31 -3.73 18.81
C LEU A 411 -14.02 -4.00 20.28
N LYS A 412 -14.98 -4.62 20.99
CA LYS A 412 -14.82 -5.14 22.33
C LYS A 412 -14.46 -6.64 22.27
N ILE A 413 -13.31 -7.01 22.83
CA ILE A 413 -12.81 -8.38 22.96
C ILE A 413 -13.03 -8.79 24.41
N VAL A 414 -13.94 -9.74 24.66
CA VAL A 414 -14.24 -10.24 26.00
C VAL A 414 -13.51 -11.56 26.21
N GLY A 415 -12.53 -11.55 27.10
CA GLY A 415 -11.78 -12.72 27.52
C GLY A 415 -12.24 -13.27 28.87
N SER A 416 -11.58 -14.36 29.34
CA SER A 416 -11.78 -14.85 30.72
C SER A 416 -11.14 -13.94 31.76
N ASP A 417 -9.98 -13.36 31.43
CA ASP A 417 -9.14 -12.64 32.37
C ASP A 417 -9.39 -11.12 32.33
N ARG A 418 -9.61 -10.60 31.13
CA ARG A 418 -9.91 -9.17 30.92
C ARG A 418 -10.70 -8.91 29.66
N THR A 419 -11.27 -7.72 29.59
CA THR A 419 -11.93 -7.15 28.40
C THR A 419 -11.05 -6.06 27.82
N LEU A 420 -10.91 -6.06 26.48
CA LEU A 420 -10.20 -5.04 25.71
C LEU A 420 -11.17 -4.33 24.79
N VAL A 421 -10.93 -3.03 24.56
CA VAL A 421 -11.59 -2.25 23.50
C VAL A 421 -10.49 -1.75 22.56
N VAL A 422 -10.62 -2.08 21.29
CA VAL A 422 -9.56 -1.89 20.29
C VAL A 422 -10.11 -1.23 19.02
N ASP A 423 -9.21 -0.63 18.25
CA ASP A 423 -9.54 0.08 17.02
C ASP A 423 -9.79 -0.90 15.87
N GLY A 424 -10.83 -0.64 15.06
CA GLY A 424 -11.15 -1.47 13.90
C GLY A 424 -10.01 -1.53 12.88
N TRP A 425 -9.24 -0.44 12.73
CA TRP A 425 -8.06 -0.41 11.88
C TRP A 425 -6.96 -1.37 12.36
N ASP A 426 -6.68 -1.39 13.65
CA ASP A 426 -5.68 -2.28 14.23
C ASP A 426 -6.11 -3.74 14.15
N VAL A 427 -7.40 -4.02 14.36
CA VAL A 427 -7.97 -5.36 14.13
C VAL A 427 -7.78 -5.81 12.68
N ARG A 428 -8.03 -4.91 11.70
CA ARG A 428 -7.75 -5.18 10.30
C ARG A 428 -6.31 -5.63 10.07
N VAL A 429 -5.34 -4.92 10.67
CA VAL A 429 -3.90 -5.21 10.53
C VAL A 429 -3.55 -6.54 11.19
N VAL A 430 -3.98 -6.74 12.43
CA VAL A 430 -3.68 -7.95 13.23
C VAL A 430 -4.26 -9.22 12.59
N LEU A 431 -5.46 -9.14 12.05
CA LEU A 431 -6.11 -10.28 11.40
C LEU A 431 -5.77 -10.44 9.91
N GLY A 432 -5.11 -9.45 9.29
CA GLY A 432 -4.81 -9.46 7.86
C GLY A 432 -6.05 -9.28 6.97
N LEU A 433 -7.03 -8.49 7.43
CA LEU A 433 -8.27 -8.23 6.68
C LEU A 433 -8.05 -7.19 5.57
N LYS A 434 -8.91 -7.22 4.55
CA LYS A 434 -8.84 -6.23 3.47
C LYS A 434 -9.21 -4.81 3.94
N ASP A 435 -10.18 -4.69 4.86
CA ASP A 435 -10.72 -3.41 5.33
C ASP A 435 -11.16 -3.53 6.80
N SER A 436 -11.43 -2.42 7.47
CA SER A 436 -12.06 -2.37 8.79
C SER A 436 -13.59 -2.48 8.73
N TRP A 437 -14.18 -2.58 7.56
CA TRP A 437 -15.60 -2.88 7.38
C TRP A 437 -15.83 -4.38 7.38
N PHE A 438 -16.03 -4.96 8.54
CA PHE A 438 -16.22 -6.40 8.73
C PHE A 438 -17.23 -6.74 9.81
N ARG A 439 -17.72 -8.00 9.78
CA ARG A 439 -18.50 -8.64 10.84
C ARG A 439 -18.06 -10.09 11.06
N PHE A 440 -18.20 -10.59 12.25
CA PHE A 440 -17.90 -11.96 12.62
C PHE A 440 -19.16 -12.81 12.63
N LEU A 441 -19.10 -13.99 12.03
CA LEU A 441 -20.14 -15.04 12.06
C LEU A 441 -19.49 -16.29 12.62
N VAL A 442 -19.93 -16.75 13.78
CA VAL A 442 -19.43 -18.01 14.39
C VAL A 442 -20.18 -19.17 13.76
N LEU A 443 -19.46 -20.07 13.11
CA LEU A 443 -20.02 -21.27 12.50
C LEU A 443 -20.17 -22.36 13.57
N LYS A 444 -21.31 -23.02 13.63
CA LYS A 444 -21.47 -24.23 14.43
C LYS A 444 -20.58 -25.34 13.84
N PRO A 445 -19.99 -26.25 14.65
CA PRO A 445 -19.37 -27.45 14.13
C PRO A 445 -20.40 -28.24 13.32
N THR A 446 -20.06 -28.63 12.09
CA THR A 446 -20.90 -29.57 11.33
C THR A 446 -20.78 -30.96 11.99
N ASN A 447 -21.90 -31.53 12.43
CA ASN A 447 -21.91 -32.94 12.88
C ASN A 447 -21.52 -33.82 11.70
N ALA A 448 -20.70 -34.85 11.97
CA ALA A 448 -20.12 -35.77 10.97
C ALA A 448 -21.15 -36.68 10.24
N ARG A 449 -22.45 -36.41 10.33
CA ARG A 449 -23.49 -37.00 9.51
C ARG A 449 -23.96 -35.95 8.51
N GLY A 450 -23.55 -36.14 7.25
CA GLY A 450 -23.76 -35.21 6.13
C GLY A 450 -25.24 -35.00 5.80
N SER A 451 -25.89 -34.12 6.51
CA SER A 451 -27.07 -33.42 6.05
C SER A 451 -26.75 -31.93 6.14
N LEU A 452 -26.75 -31.28 5.00
CA LEU A 452 -26.78 -29.82 4.91
C LEU A 452 -28.12 -29.37 5.49
N ASP A 453 -28.15 -29.05 6.79
CA ASP A 453 -29.28 -28.33 7.36
C ASP A 453 -29.18 -26.86 6.83
N THR A 454 -29.97 -26.58 5.80
CA THR A 454 -30.14 -25.27 5.18
C THR A 454 -31.10 -24.38 5.97
N SER A 455 -31.53 -24.81 7.17
CA SER A 455 -32.37 -23.98 8.03
C SER A 455 -31.55 -22.76 8.54
N SER A 456 -32.10 -21.58 8.39
CA SER A 456 -31.54 -20.27 8.75
C SER A 456 -31.28 -20.05 10.25
N GLU A 457 -31.57 -21.01 11.10
CA GLU A 457 -31.47 -20.90 12.57
C GLU A 457 -30.09 -21.21 13.17
N GLY A 458 -29.08 -21.59 12.37
CA GLY A 458 -27.77 -22.03 12.84
C GLY A 458 -26.72 -20.97 13.06
N VAL A 459 -26.94 -19.73 12.64
CA VAL A 459 -25.95 -18.64 12.69
C VAL A 459 -26.30 -17.68 13.80
N ARG A 460 -25.55 -17.70 14.89
CA ARG A 460 -25.62 -16.61 15.88
C ARG A 460 -24.66 -15.51 15.44
N ASP A 461 -25.20 -14.31 15.23
CA ASP A 461 -24.38 -13.11 15.02
C ASP A 461 -23.63 -12.82 16.33
N ALA A 462 -22.30 -12.80 16.26
CA ALA A 462 -21.48 -12.45 17.42
C ALA A 462 -21.58 -10.95 17.76
N THR A 463 -22.22 -10.18 16.88
CA THR A 463 -22.53 -8.76 17.06
C THR A 463 -24.04 -8.62 17.24
N ASN A 464 -24.54 -8.59 18.44
CA ASN A 464 -25.96 -8.34 18.72
C ASN A 464 -26.30 -6.89 18.29
N ASP A 465 -26.62 -6.69 17.02
CA ASP A 465 -26.98 -5.37 16.48
C ASP A 465 -28.32 -5.46 15.74
N GLY A 466 -29.30 -4.77 16.29
CA GLY A 466 -30.64 -4.63 15.74
C GLY A 466 -30.73 -3.63 14.59
N SER A 467 -29.74 -3.54 13.71
CA SER A 467 -29.83 -2.71 12.51
C SER A 467 -30.70 -3.37 11.45
N VAL A 468 -31.90 -2.84 11.28
CA VAL A 468 -32.81 -3.08 10.15
C VAL A 468 -32.07 -2.73 8.85
N GLU A 469 -31.96 -3.67 7.92
CA GLU A 469 -31.54 -3.37 6.53
C GLU A 469 -32.58 -2.39 5.94
N PRO A 470 -32.19 -1.27 5.35
CA PRO A 470 -33.15 -0.48 4.59
C PRO A 470 -33.60 -1.30 3.38
N SER A 471 -34.92 -1.49 3.24
CA SER A 471 -35.56 -2.01 2.03
C SER A 471 -35.11 -1.23 0.82
N PRO A 472 -34.98 -1.86 -0.36
CA PRO A 472 -34.72 -1.14 -1.59
C PRO A 472 -35.92 -0.22 -1.87
N GLU A 473 -35.69 1.09 -1.84
CA GLU A 473 -36.66 2.07 -2.30
C GLU A 473 -36.98 1.83 -3.78
N GLU A 474 -38.26 1.72 -4.06
CA GLU A 474 -38.83 1.68 -5.42
C GLU A 474 -38.38 2.92 -6.21
N SER A 475 -37.98 2.70 -7.44
CA SER A 475 -37.65 3.76 -8.40
C SER A 475 -38.85 4.67 -8.62
N PRO A 476 -38.68 5.99 -8.56
CA PRO A 476 -39.80 6.89 -8.94
C PRO A 476 -40.07 6.78 -10.45
N SER A 477 -41.36 6.61 -10.78
CA SER A 477 -41.92 6.62 -12.10
C SER A 477 -41.61 7.92 -12.84
N PRO A 478 -41.39 7.93 -14.17
CA PRO A 478 -41.09 9.15 -14.91
C PRO A 478 -42.32 10.05 -14.98
N SER A 479 -42.15 11.31 -14.56
CA SER A 479 -43.13 12.38 -14.77
C SER A 479 -43.34 12.71 -16.27
N PRO A 480 -44.54 13.10 -16.72
CA PRO A 480 -44.88 13.28 -18.11
C PRO A 480 -44.21 14.51 -18.72
N THR A 481 -43.79 14.32 -19.97
CA THR A 481 -43.24 15.32 -20.89
C THR A 481 -44.23 16.47 -21.12
N VAL A 482 -43.86 17.70 -20.84
CA VAL A 482 -44.58 18.90 -21.29
C VAL A 482 -43.98 19.33 -22.63
N THR A 483 -44.78 19.25 -23.68
CA THR A 483 -44.49 19.77 -25.02
C THR A 483 -44.73 21.27 -25.06
N PRO A 484 -43.83 22.11 -25.60
CA PRO A 484 -44.17 23.51 -25.88
C PRO A 484 -44.90 23.60 -27.23
N THR A 485 -46.03 24.28 -27.24
CA THR A 485 -46.74 24.71 -28.44
C THR A 485 -46.55 26.22 -28.66
N PRO A 486 -46.78 26.74 -29.87
CA PRO A 486 -45.84 27.50 -30.71
C PRO A 486 -45.65 28.96 -30.32
#